data_e6d2f9d2d014c45c7e0cb07a32060466
#
_entry.id   e6d2f9d2d014c45c7e0cb07a32060466
#
_cell.length_a   1.000
_cell.length_b   1.000
_cell.length_c   1.000
_cell.angle_alpha   90.00
_cell.angle_beta   90.00
_cell.angle_gamma   90.00
#
_symmetry.space_group_name_H-M   'P 1'
#
loop_
_entity.id
_entity.type
_entity.pdbx_description
1 polymer ?
#
loop_
_entity_poly.entity_id
_entity_poly.type
_entity_poly.pdbx_seq_one_letter_code
_entity_poly.pdbx_strand_id
1 'polypeptide(L)' 'MTTTTATPKYKLNDQVNKKINTGVILKIGSITGTIIKVIEKHNVRGRICYYYGVKWPDGRRSEHAQHILVPAP' A
#
# COMPACT_ATOMS: atom_id res chain seq x y z
N MET A 1 21.06 6.79 -20.78
CA MET A 1 20.82 6.79 -19.34
C MET A 1 19.43 6.25 -19.06
N THR A 2 19.37 5.29 -18.19
CA THR A 2 18.09 4.68 -17.88
C THR A 2 17.43 5.44 -16.74
N THR A 3 16.34 6.10 -17.04
CA THR A 3 15.55 6.73 -16.00
C THR A 3 14.61 5.67 -15.46
N THR A 4 14.86 5.24 -14.25
CA THR A 4 13.94 4.32 -13.61
C THR A 4 12.74 5.13 -13.15
N THR A 5 11.67 5.04 -13.91
CA THR A 5 10.42 5.63 -13.50
C THR A 5 9.76 4.66 -12.54
N ALA A 6 9.76 5.00 -11.26
CA ALA A 6 9.02 4.20 -10.31
C ALA A 6 7.53 4.29 -10.62
N THR A 7 6.88 3.15 -10.72
CA THR A 7 5.45 3.09 -10.94
C THR A 7 4.78 2.54 -9.70
N PRO A 8 3.60 3.04 -9.31
CA PRO A 8 2.89 2.48 -8.19
C PRO A 8 2.52 1.03 -8.47
N LYS A 9 2.68 0.20 -7.46
CA LYS A 9 2.35 -1.23 -7.56
C LYS A 9 0.85 -1.46 -7.64
N TYR A 10 0.09 -0.57 -7.02
CA TYR A 10 -1.37 -0.64 -6.97
C TYR A 10 -1.96 0.60 -7.60
N LYS A 11 -3.20 0.49 -8.02
CA LYS A 11 -3.96 1.61 -8.61
C LYS A 11 -5.32 1.70 -7.97
N LEU A 12 -6.05 2.75 -8.31
CA LEU A 12 -7.40 2.98 -7.78
C LEU A 12 -8.27 1.75 -8.06
N ASN A 13 -9.06 1.39 -7.07
CA ASN A 13 -9.99 0.26 -7.08
C ASN A 13 -9.32 -1.11 -6.96
N ASP A 14 -8.00 -1.17 -6.84
CA ASP A 14 -7.33 -2.44 -6.55
C ASP A 14 -7.68 -2.89 -5.14
N GLN A 15 -7.77 -4.20 -4.96
CA GLN A 15 -8.04 -4.79 -3.66
C GLN A 15 -6.75 -5.30 -3.04
N VAL A 16 -6.56 -4.99 -1.78
CA VAL A 16 -5.33 -5.32 -1.05
C VAL A 16 -5.64 -5.79 0.35
N ASN A 17 -4.73 -6.60 0.88
CA ASN A 17 -4.74 -6.97 2.29
C ASN A 17 -3.56 -6.32 2.98
N LYS A 18 -3.70 -6.09 4.28
CA LYS A 18 -2.65 -5.47 5.07
C LYS A 18 -1.82 -6.54 5.75
N LYS A 19 -0.49 -6.38 5.72
CA LYS A 19 0.41 -7.22 6.51
C LYS A 19 0.28 -6.84 7.97
N ILE A 20 0.15 -7.84 8.83
CA ILE A 20 0.07 -7.66 10.27
C ILE A 20 1.32 -8.31 10.88
N ASN A 21 2.10 -7.49 11.58
CA ASN A 21 3.27 -7.98 12.29
C ASN A 21 2.88 -8.19 13.75
N THR A 22 2.87 -9.43 14.19
CA THR A 22 2.53 -9.80 15.57
C THR A 22 3.78 -10.15 16.40
N GLY A 23 4.90 -9.51 16.10
CA GLY A 23 6.16 -9.74 16.79
C GLY A 23 7.01 -10.81 16.12
N VAL A 24 6.72 -12.07 16.34
CA VAL A 24 7.52 -13.19 15.82
C VAL A 24 7.01 -13.65 14.46
N ILE A 25 5.71 -13.51 14.20
CA ILE A 25 5.08 -14.03 12.99
C ILE A 25 4.50 -12.88 12.18
N LEU A 26 4.87 -12.82 10.90
CA LEU A 26 4.26 -11.91 9.95
C LEU A 26 3.01 -12.59 9.38
N LYS A 27 1.85 -12.02 9.63
CA LYS A 27 0.59 -12.53 9.11
C LYS A 27 0.00 -11.56 8.10
N ILE A 28 -0.72 -12.09 7.13
CA ILE A 28 -1.51 -11.30 6.21
C ILE A 28 -2.92 -11.22 6.78
N GLY A 29 -3.44 -10.00 6.92
CA GLY A 29 -4.79 -9.81 7.40
C GLY A 29 -5.81 -10.44 6.46
N SER A 30 -6.91 -10.92 7.03
CA SER A 30 -7.99 -11.53 6.25
C SER A 30 -8.97 -10.50 5.69
N ILE A 31 -8.82 -9.24 6.09
CA ILE A 31 -9.72 -8.17 5.67
C ILE A 31 -9.16 -7.52 4.41
N THR A 32 -9.99 -7.45 3.38
CA THR A 32 -9.61 -6.86 2.10
C THR A 32 -10.10 -5.43 2.03
N GLY A 33 -9.18 -4.51 1.74
CA GLY A 33 -9.51 -3.11 1.52
C GLY A 33 -9.41 -2.75 0.05
N THR A 34 -9.94 -1.58 -0.30
CA THR A 34 -9.92 -1.07 -1.67
C THR A 34 -9.08 0.19 -1.73
N ILE A 35 -8.20 0.26 -2.71
CA ILE A 35 -7.37 1.44 -2.93
C ILE A 35 -8.25 2.59 -3.41
N ILE A 36 -8.27 3.68 -2.65
CA ILE A 36 -9.05 4.88 -2.99
C ILE A 36 -8.18 6.07 -3.31
N LYS A 37 -6.88 5.98 -3.06
CA LYS A 37 -5.95 7.07 -3.30
C LYS A 37 -4.55 6.53 -3.50
N VAL A 38 -3.82 7.09 -4.44
CA VAL A 38 -2.40 6.79 -4.65
C VAL A 38 -1.62 8.06 -4.34
N ILE A 39 -0.68 7.96 -3.40
CA ILE A 39 0.10 9.11 -2.94
C ILE A 39 1.56 8.89 -3.30
N GLU A 40 2.11 9.82 -4.05
CA GLU A 40 3.54 9.81 -4.37
C GLU A 40 4.26 10.75 -3.41
N LYS A 41 5.29 10.25 -2.75
CA LYS A 41 6.11 11.05 -1.84
C LYS A 41 7.57 10.91 -2.22
N HIS A 42 8.31 11.99 -2.03
CA HIS A 42 9.75 12.00 -2.25
C HIS A 42 10.44 12.12 -0.90
N ASN A 43 11.41 11.24 -0.66
CA ASN A 43 12.21 11.34 0.57
C ASN A 43 13.35 12.34 0.38
N VAL A 44 14.14 12.57 1.43
CA VAL A 44 15.24 13.53 1.39
C VAL A 44 16.33 13.19 0.38
N ARG A 45 16.39 11.94 -0.06
CA ARG A 45 17.34 11.48 -1.07
C ARG A 45 16.78 11.53 -2.49
N GLY A 46 15.58 12.05 -2.66
CA GLY A 46 14.93 12.13 -3.95
C GLY A 46 14.31 10.84 -4.43
N ARG A 47 14.25 9.81 -3.59
CA ARG A 47 13.58 8.56 -3.95
C ARG A 47 12.08 8.72 -3.88
N ILE A 48 11.41 8.10 -4.82
CA ILE A 48 9.95 8.11 -4.86
C ILE A 48 9.43 6.94 -4.04
N CYS A 49 8.54 7.24 -3.09
CA CYS A 49 7.86 6.25 -2.29
C CYS A 49 6.37 6.40 -2.51
N TYR A 50 5.68 5.28 -2.59
CA TYR A 50 4.24 5.28 -2.77
C TYR A 50 3.54 4.86 -1.49
N TYR A 51 2.50 5.63 -1.16
CA TYR A 51 1.57 5.33 -0.09
C TYR A 51 0.18 5.22 -0.69
N TYR A 52 -0.66 4.43 -0.07
CA TYR A 52 -2.00 4.18 -0.59
C TYR A 52 -3.03 4.46 0.47
N GLY A 53 -4.06 5.20 0.09
CA GLY A 53 -5.25 5.32 0.89
C GLY A 53 -6.12 4.11 0.64
N VAL A 54 -6.53 3.44 1.71
CA VAL A 54 -7.32 2.22 1.63
C VAL A 54 -8.59 2.40 2.42
N LYS A 55 -9.70 2.04 1.81
CA LYS A 55 -10.99 1.99 2.50
C LYS A 55 -11.29 0.56 2.87
N TRP A 56 -11.55 0.33 4.14
CA TRP A 56 -11.82 -0.98 4.68
C TRP A 56 -13.33 -1.25 4.74
N PRO A 57 -13.75 -2.53 4.79
CA PRO A 57 -15.18 -2.88 4.77
C PRO A 57 -16.00 -2.26 5.90
N ASP A 58 -15.37 -1.95 7.03
CA ASP A 58 -16.04 -1.31 8.16
C ASP A 58 -16.25 0.20 7.96
N GLY A 59 -15.84 0.75 6.82
CA GLY A 59 -15.94 2.16 6.52
C GLY A 59 -14.73 2.98 6.93
N ARG A 60 -13.77 2.41 7.61
CA ARG A 60 -12.55 3.11 8.01
C ARG A 60 -11.64 3.33 6.82
N ARG A 61 -10.89 4.42 6.88
CA ARG A 61 -9.88 4.74 5.87
C ARG A 61 -8.53 4.91 6.55
N SER A 62 -7.50 4.39 5.90
CA SER A 62 -6.14 4.55 6.42
C SER A 62 -5.16 4.61 5.27
N GLU A 63 -3.99 5.19 5.54
CA GLU A 63 -2.91 5.27 4.55
C GLU A 63 -1.78 4.35 4.97
N HIS A 64 -1.24 3.61 4.01
CA HIS A 64 -0.20 2.64 4.27
C HIS A 64 0.86 2.71 3.19
N ALA A 65 2.11 2.46 3.58
CA ALA A 65 3.20 2.34 2.64
C ALA A 65 3.03 1.09 1.77
N GLN A 66 3.60 1.12 0.57
CA GLN A 66 3.43 0.03 -0.38
C GLN A 66 3.87 -1.33 0.17
N HIS A 67 4.94 -1.36 0.97
CA HIS A 67 5.45 -2.62 1.51
C HIS A 67 4.56 -3.24 2.58
N ILE A 68 3.62 -2.48 3.14
CA ILE A 68 2.68 -2.98 4.15
C ILE A 68 1.51 -3.73 3.50
N LEU A 69 1.25 -3.47 2.23
CA LEU A 69 0.11 -4.02 1.52
C LEU A 69 0.53 -5.19 0.63
N VAL A 70 -0.37 -6.14 0.46
CA VAL A 70 -0.20 -7.25 -0.48
C VAL A 70 -1.44 -7.34 -1.34
N PRO A 71 -1.33 -7.84 -2.58
CA PRO A 71 -2.51 -8.01 -3.42
C PRO A 71 -3.49 -8.97 -2.75
N ALA A 72 -4.77 -8.64 -2.83
CA ALA A 72 -5.81 -9.55 -2.37
C ALA A 72 -5.89 -10.74 -3.32
N PRO A 73 -6.17 -11.93 -2.80
CA PRO A 73 -6.33 -13.11 -3.65
C PRO A 73 -7.55 -13.02 -4.56
#